data_47cb52bf60edd74e635f6433002589a7
#
_entry.id   47cb52bf60edd74e635f6433002589a7
#
_cell.length_a   1.000
_cell.length_b   1.000
_cell.length_c   1.000
_cell.angle_alpha   90.00
_cell.angle_beta   90.00
_cell.angle_gamma   90.00
#
_symmetry.space_group_name_H-M   'P 1'
#
loop_
_entity.id
_entity.type
_entity.pdbx_description
1 polymer ?
#
loop_
_entity_poly.entity_id
_entity_poly.type
_entity_poly.pdbx_seq_one_letter_code
_entity_poly.pdbx_strand_id
1 'polypeptide(L)'
;MLYSALNLRPYLSVTSSSDSYWYLAIGYFNVIFSNFIPKSVDVSSVFWKRAQSAKEQSTRAAKNPMVISRSRLMARERSQLSRVRAKEDDEKIRGTWVAPATTNQSGSEPPQLPCTALIGLSLLGNLDAIYKHASFANVELHTLTTGSRQRPGGMLLFGYTFAGKLWVSLGYDKNGFDQNVVQKFWCNCLSAIDEFL
;
A
#
# COMPACT_ATOMS: atom_id res chain seq x y z
N MET A 1 2.60 9.86 7.31
CA MET A 1 1.51 9.58 6.35
C MET A 1 1.65 8.14 5.92
N LEU A 2 0.55 7.41 5.90
CA LEU A 2 0.44 6.07 5.33
C LEU A 2 -0.33 6.18 4.01
N TYR A 3 0.04 5.36 3.05
CA TYR A 3 -0.56 5.32 1.72
C TYR A 3 -1.32 4.00 1.57
N SER A 4 -2.62 4.05 1.39
CA SER A 4 -3.45 2.85 1.38
C SER A 4 -4.12 2.61 0.04
N ALA A 5 -4.21 1.34 -0.35
CA ALA A 5 -4.95 0.90 -1.53
C ALA A 5 -6.46 0.88 -1.24
N LEU A 6 -7.26 1.25 -2.25
CA LEU A 6 -8.72 1.22 -2.23
C LEU A 6 -9.22 0.37 -3.40
N ASN A 7 -10.03 -0.65 -3.11
CA ASN A 7 -10.71 -1.41 -4.13
C ASN A 7 -11.77 -0.54 -4.82
N LEU A 8 -11.62 -0.31 -6.12
CA LEU A 8 -12.54 0.51 -6.93
C LEU A 8 -13.69 -0.28 -7.54
N ARG A 9 -13.68 -1.61 -7.51
CA ARG A 9 -14.74 -2.44 -8.13
C ARG A 9 -16.15 -2.07 -7.68
N PRO A 10 -16.41 -1.80 -6.38
CA PRO A 10 -17.76 -1.40 -5.93
C PRO A 10 -18.26 -0.07 -6.52
N TYR A 11 -17.36 0.76 -7.07
CA TYR A 11 -17.71 2.08 -7.62
C TYR A 11 -17.80 2.07 -9.15
N LEU A 12 -17.48 0.95 -9.77
CA LEU A 12 -17.56 0.80 -11.22
C LEU A 12 -18.90 0.15 -11.54
N SER A 13 -19.72 0.83 -12.33
CA SER A 13 -20.95 0.26 -12.89
C SER A 13 -20.57 -0.76 -13.97
N VAL A 14 -20.16 -1.94 -13.54
CA VAL A 14 -19.87 -3.04 -14.46
C VAL A 14 -21.07 -3.96 -14.48
N THR A 15 -21.65 -4.15 -15.66
CA THR A 15 -22.70 -5.11 -15.91
C THR A 15 -22.21 -6.53 -15.60
N SER A 16 -23.12 -7.45 -15.37
CA SER A 16 -23.00 -8.82 -14.85
C SER A 16 -21.93 -9.75 -15.46
N SER A 17 -21.18 -9.30 -16.46
CA SER A 17 -20.01 -10.01 -17.02
C SER A 17 -18.68 -9.69 -16.29
N SER A 18 -18.74 -9.01 -15.17
CA SER A 18 -17.57 -8.49 -14.44
C SER A 18 -16.68 -9.55 -13.80
N ASP A 19 -17.18 -10.75 -13.61
CA ASP A 19 -16.43 -11.85 -12.99
C ASP A 19 -15.24 -12.33 -13.83
N SER A 20 -15.20 -11.96 -15.11
CA SER A 20 -14.17 -12.35 -16.07
C SER A 20 -13.08 -11.29 -16.28
N TYR A 21 -13.18 -10.10 -15.69
CA TYR A 21 -12.21 -9.04 -15.94
C TYR A 21 -10.96 -9.16 -15.09
N TRP A 22 -9.85 -9.45 -15.73
CA TRP A 22 -8.50 -9.54 -15.18
C TRP A 22 -7.81 -8.17 -15.20
N TYR A 23 -8.31 -7.21 -14.45
CA TYR A 23 -7.65 -5.91 -14.33
C TYR A 23 -7.61 -5.43 -12.87
N LEU A 24 -6.60 -4.64 -12.57
CA LEU A 24 -6.46 -3.98 -11.27
C LEU A 24 -7.39 -2.76 -11.21
N ALA A 25 -8.43 -2.86 -10.40
CA ALA A 25 -9.33 -1.75 -10.08
C ALA A 25 -8.95 -1.16 -8.73
N ILE A 26 -7.83 -0.45 -8.66
CA ILE A 26 -7.24 0.08 -7.42
C ILE A 26 -7.14 1.60 -7.51
N GLY A 27 -7.72 2.28 -6.54
CA GLY A 27 -7.43 3.66 -6.17
C GLY A 27 -6.52 3.73 -4.96
N TYR A 28 -6.19 4.94 -4.56
CA TYR A 28 -5.33 5.14 -3.40
C TYR A 28 -5.78 6.35 -2.60
N PHE A 29 -5.57 6.30 -1.29
CA PHE A 29 -5.80 7.39 -0.38
C PHE A 29 -4.71 7.44 0.69
N ASN A 30 -4.63 8.56 1.38
CA ASN A 30 -3.67 8.76 2.45
C ASN A 30 -4.38 8.73 3.79
N VAL A 31 -3.71 8.12 4.77
CA VAL A 31 -4.05 8.22 6.20
C VAL A 31 -2.96 9.02 6.88
N ILE A 32 -3.34 10.09 7.55
CA ILE A 32 -2.42 11.04 8.15
C ILE A 32 -2.51 10.91 9.67
N PHE A 33 -1.36 10.70 10.30
CA PHE A 33 -1.21 10.72 11.75
C PHE A 33 -0.23 11.81 12.16
N SER A 34 -0.46 12.40 13.33
CA SER A 34 0.57 13.18 14.00
C SER A 34 1.75 12.27 14.35
N ASN A 35 2.97 12.75 14.17
CA ASN A 35 4.18 12.08 14.65
C ASN A 35 4.44 12.30 16.14
N PHE A 36 3.71 13.22 16.75
CA PHE A 36 3.84 13.54 18.16
C PHE A 36 3.05 12.56 19.02
N ILE A 37 3.72 11.94 19.97
CA ILE A 37 3.13 11.12 21.03
C ILE A 37 3.59 11.72 22.36
N PRO A 38 2.68 12.25 23.20
CA PRO A 38 3.02 12.77 24.52
C PRO A 38 3.59 11.65 25.39
N LYS A 39 4.69 11.92 26.10
CA LYS A 39 5.38 10.94 26.95
C LYS A 39 4.54 10.45 28.14
N SER A 40 3.52 11.21 28.54
CA SER A 40 2.68 10.96 29.73
C SER A 40 1.35 10.29 29.43
N VAL A 41 1.13 9.82 28.19
CA VAL A 41 -0.17 9.27 27.80
C VAL A 41 -0.10 7.74 27.77
N ASP A 42 -1.18 7.12 28.22
CA ASP A 42 -1.41 5.70 28.10
C ASP A 42 -1.35 5.25 26.63
N VAL A 43 -0.44 4.32 26.33
CA VAL A 43 -0.16 3.84 24.98
C VAL A 43 -1.38 3.20 24.34
N SER A 44 -2.15 2.42 25.11
CA SER A 44 -3.36 1.76 24.64
C SER A 44 -4.40 2.78 24.17
N SER A 45 -4.65 3.83 24.99
CA SER A 45 -5.57 4.90 24.60
C SER A 45 -5.14 5.63 23.33
N VAL A 46 -3.85 5.88 23.16
CA VAL A 46 -3.30 6.51 21.93
C VAL A 46 -3.47 5.59 20.72
N PHE A 47 -3.19 4.30 20.88
CA PHE A 47 -3.37 3.31 19.85
C PHE A 47 -4.80 3.29 19.32
N TRP A 48 -5.77 3.12 20.21
CA TRP A 48 -7.19 3.04 19.82
C TRP A 48 -7.74 4.34 19.22
N LYS A 49 -7.33 5.50 19.73
CA LYS A 49 -7.68 6.79 19.12
C LYS A 49 -7.12 6.93 17.70
N ARG A 50 -5.90 6.45 17.46
CA ARG A 50 -5.30 6.44 16.12
C ARG A 50 -5.97 5.44 15.19
N ALA A 51 -6.31 4.26 15.69
CA ALA A 51 -7.05 3.25 14.94
C ALA A 51 -8.43 3.78 14.51
N GLN A 52 -9.15 4.44 15.42
CA GLN A 52 -10.41 5.11 15.12
C GLN A 52 -10.22 6.21 14.05
N SER A 53 -9.22 7.07 14.21
CA SER A 53 -8.91 8.12 13.22
C SER A 53 -8.58 7.51 11.84
N ALA A 54 -7.83 6.42 11.78
CA ALA A 54 -7.56 5.70 10.53
C ALA A 54 -8.85 5.20 9.88
N LYS A 55 -9.73 4.58 10.66
CA LYS A 55 -11.03 4.10 10.19
C LYS A 55 -11.89 5.24 9.63
N GLU A 56 -11.97 6.38 10.33
CA GLU A 56 -12.73 7.55 9.89
C GLU A 56 -12.16 8.14 8.58
N GLN A 57 -10.85 8.30 8.48
CA GLN A 57 -10.18 8.80 7.27
C GLN A 57 -10.40 7.85 6.09
N SER A 58 -10.28 6.54 6.30
CA SER A 58 -10.51 5.51 5.29
C SER A 58 -11.96 5.51 4.82
N THR A 59 -12.91 5.57 5.75
CA THR A 59 -14.34 5.63 5.46
C THR A 59 -14.69 6.89 4.65
N ARG A 60 -14.13 8.04 5.02
CA ARG A 60 -14.32 9.30 4.29
C ARG A 60 -13.74 9.23 2.88
N ALA A 61 -12.57 8.62 2.72
CA ALA A 61 -11.95 8.43 1.43
C ALA A 61 -12.79 7.51 0.54
N ALA A 62 -13.30 6.40 1.08
CA ALA A 62 -14.14 5.44 0.37
C ALA A 62 -15.51 6.02 -0.01
N LYS A 63 -16.13 6.83 0.85
CA LYS A 63 -17.44 7.46 0.61
C LYS A 63 -17.36 8.75 -0.22
N ASN A 64 -16.17 9.17 -0.64
CA ASN A 64 -16.02 10.41 -1.41
C ASN A 64 -16.65 10.25 -2.81
N PRO A 65 -17.62 11.09 -3.20
CA PRO A 65 -18.26 10.99 -4.52
C PRO A 65 -17.27 11.20 -5.68
N MET A 66 -16.14 11.87 -5.43
CA MET A 66 -15.10 12.13 -6.43
C MET A 66 -14.08 10.97 -6.57
N VAL A 67 -14.27 9.84 -5.90
CA VAL A 67 -13.28 8.74 -5.88
C VAL A 67 -12.92 8.26 -7.28
N ILE A 68 -13.89 8.12 -8.17
CA ILE A 68 -13.68 7.67 -9.55
C ILE A 68 -13.00 8.74 -10.39
N SER A 69 -13.47 9.99 -10.33
CA SER A 69 -12.87 11.11 -11.08
C SER A 69 -11.42 11.33 -10.68
N ARG A 70 -11.13 11.33 -9.40
CA ARG A 70 -9.76 11.42 -8.87
C ARG A 70 -8.90 10.24 -9.33
N SER A 71 -9.42 9.02 -9.28
CA SER A 71 -8.70 7.82 -9.69
C SER A 71 -8.38 7.86 -11.19
N ARG A 72 -9.28 8.38 -12.03
CA ARG A 72 -9.05 8.56 -13.48
C ARG A 72 -7.91 9.54 -13.74
N LEU A 73 -7.90 10.70 -13.08
CA LEU A 73 -6.81 11.68 -13.19
C LEU A 73 -5.48 11.07 -12.80
N MET A 74 -5.42 10.46 -11.63
CA MET A 74 -4.20 9.83 -11.12
C MET A 74 -3.73 8.65 -11.96
N ALA A 75 -4.65 7.89 -12.58
CA ALA A 75 -4.30 6.77 -13.44
C ALA A 75 -3.51 7.22 -14.68
N ARG A 76 -3.85 8.36 -15.26
CA ARG A 76 -3.14 8.92 -16.41
C ARG A 76 -1.68 9.25 -16.09
N GLU A 77 -1.47 10.01 -15.02
CA GLU A 77 -0.11 10.36 -14.55
C GLU A 77 0.70 9.12 -14.17
N ARG A 78 0.08 8.19 -13.44
CA ARG A 78 0.74 6.95 -13.06
C ARG A 78 1.13 6.08 -14.24
N SER A 79 0.27 6.03 -15.26
CA SER A 79 0.58 5.29 -16.49
C SER A 79 1.81 5.87 -17.19
N GLN A 80 1.89 7.20 -17.28
CA GLN A 80 3.05 7.88 -17.87
C GLN A 80 4.32 7.61 -17.04
N LEU A 81 4.26 7.81 -15.74
CA LEU A 81 5.39 7.53 -14.84
C LEU A 81 5.81 6.06 -14.88
N SER A 82 4.86 5.13 -14.96
CA SER A 82 5.17 3.71 -15.05
C SER A 82 5.89 3.35 -16.33
N ARG A 83 5.53 3.95 -17.47
CA ARG A 83 6.24 3.75 -18.75
C ARG A 83 7.67 4.27 -18.69
N VAL A 84 7.87 5.48 -18.16
CA VAL A 84 9.21 6.07 -18.02
C VAL A 84 10.09 5.17 -17.16
N ARG A 85 9.56 4.71 -16.04
CA ARG A 85 10.31 3.86 -15.11
C ARG A 85 10.55 2.45 -15.64
N ALA A 86 9.61 1.88 -16.39
CA ALA A 86 9.81 0.58 -17.04
C ALA A 86 10.95 0.67 -18.07
N LYS A 87 10.99 1.76 -18.86
CA LYS A 87 12.08 2.02 -19.78
C LYS A 87 13.42 2.16 -19.07
N GLU A 88 13.46 2.92 -17.98
CA GLU A 88 14.66 3.08 -17.14
C GLU A 88 15.13 1.74 -16.55
N ASP A 89 14.21 0.92 -16.05
CA ASP A 89 14.52 -0.41 -15.53
C ASP A 89 15.12 -1.32 -16.63
N ASP A 90 14.53 -1.29 -17.83
CA ASP A 90 15.03 -2.05 -18.99
C ASP A 90 16.42 -1.58 -19.43
N GLU A 91 16.66 -0.28 -19.47
CA GLU A 91 17.95 0.30 -19.82
C GLU A 91 19.02 -0.05 -18.78
N LYS A 92 18.68 -0.07 -17.48
CA LYS A 92 19.59 -0.52 -16.42
C LYS A 92 19.95 -2.00 -16.55
N ILE A 93 18.97 -2.85 -16.88
CA ILE A 93 19.22 -4.28 -17.10
C ILE A 93 20.14 -4.50 -18.30
N ARG A 94 19.97 -3.71 -19.36
CA ARG A 94 20.81 -3.79 -20.58
C ARG A 94 22.17 -3.09 -20.42
N GLY A 95 22.42 -2.36 -19.33
CA GLY A 95 23.64 -1.58 -19.13
C GLY A 95 23.73 -0.33 -20.01
N THR A 96 22.62 0.11 -20.60
CA THR A 96 22.54 1.29 -21.47
C THR A 96 21.98 2.54 -20.77
N TRP A 97 21.59 2.42 -19.53
CA TRP A 97 21.04 3.53 -18.78
C TRP A 97 22.10 4.60 -18.49
N VAL A 98 21.78 5.84 -18.86
CA VAL A 98 22.58 7.02 -18.54
C VAL A 98 21.80 7.89 -17.58
N ALA A 99 22.42 8.28 -16.46
CA ALA A 99 21.79 9.20 -15.53
C ALA A 99 21.43 10.50 -16.25
N PRO A 100 20.21 11.03 -16.10
CA PRO A 100 19.85 12.32 -16.69
C PRO A 100 20.83 13.37 -16.19
N ALA A 101 21.38 14.17 -17.10
CA ALA A 101 22.25 15.28 -16.74
C ALA A 101 21.51 16.14 -15.73
N THR A 102 22.14 16.38 -14.59
CA THR A 102 21.64 17.33 -13.58
C THR A 102 21.69 18.72 -14.25
N THR A 103 20.64 19.09 -14.95
CA THR A 103 20.44 20.48 -15.35
C THR A 103 20.28 21.25 -14.04
N ASN A 104 21.30 22.01 -13.67
CA ASN A 104 21.20 23.09 -12.70
C ASN A 104 20.18 24.09 -13.27
N GLN A 105 18.90 23.79 -13.12
CA GLN A 105 17.85 24.76 -13.35
C GLN A 105 17.93 25.74 -12.17
N SER A 106 18.69 26.79 -12.38
CA SER A 106 18.62 28.03 -11.61
C SER A 106 17.31 28.76 -11.95
N GLY A 107 16.21 28.10 -11.68
CA GLY A 107 14.87 28.63 -11.77
C GLY A 107 14.10 28.18 -10.54
N SER A 108 13.54 29.11 -9.84
CA SER A 108 12.83 29.00 -8.56
C SER A 108 11.60 28.10 -8.61
N GLU A 109 11.76 26.82 -8.91
CA GLU A 109 10.76 25.85 -8.48
C GLU A 109 10.93 25.65 -6.96
N PRO A 110 9.85 25.82 -6.19
CA PRO A 110 9.91 25.50 -4.78
C PRO A 110 10.40 24.04 -4.64
N PRO A 111 11.32 23.78 -3.69
CA PRO A 111 11.84 22.45 -3.50
C PRO A 111 10.65 21.48 -3.38
N GLN A 112 10.50 20.55 -4.31
CA GLN A 112 9.51 19.50 -4.21
C GLN A 112 9.84 18.74 -2.91
N LEU A 113 9.08 19.05 -1.86
CA LEU A 113 9.15 18.30 -0.63
C LEU A 113 8.92 16.84 -1.00
N PRO A 114 9.86 15.94 -0.70
CA PRO A 114 9.66 14.54 -0.96
C PRO A 114 8.40 14.10 -0.21
N CYS A 115 7.30 13.98 -0.93
CA CYS A 115 6.03 13.53 -0.36
C CYS A 115 6.15 12.01 -0.16
N THR A 116 6.95 11.62 0.81
CA THR A 116 7.22 10.25 1.13
C THR A 116 6.20 9.75 2.14
N ALA A 117 5.27 8.95 1.66
CA ALA A 117 4.54 8.07 2.55
C ALA A 117 5.55 7.16 3.25
N LEU A 118 5.47 7.07 4.58
CA LEU A 118 6.34 6.20 5.37
C LEU A 118 6.20 4.74 4.92
N ILE A 119 4.98 4.32 4.67
CA ILE A 119 4.66 2.94 4.30
C ILE A 119 3.38 2.90 3.46
N GLY A 120 3.36 2.03 2.48
CA GLY A 120 2.16 1.64 1.76
C GLY A 120 1.40 0.54 2.50
N LEU A 121 0.07 0.58 2.44
CA LEU A 121 -0.80 -0.43 3.00
C LEU A 121 -1.64 -1.06 1.90
N SER A 122 -1.68 -2.38 1.85
CA SER A 122 -2.56 -3.16 0.98
C SER A 122 -3.36 -4.13 1.85
N LEU A 123 -4.49 -3.65 2.35
CA LEU A 123 -5.38 -4.44 3.18
C LEU A 123 -6.42 -5.12 2.30
N LEU A 124 -6.28 -6.43 2.11
CA LEU A 124 -7.12 -7.22 1.19
C LEU A 124 -8.44 -7.67 1.83
N GLY A 125 -8.57 -7.51 3.16
CA GLY A 125 -9.76 -7.91 3.90
C GLY A 125 -9.85 -9.42 4.14
N ASN A 126 -11.07 -9.91 4.33
CA ASN A 126 -11.32 -11.33 4.53
C ASN A 126 -11.41 -12.07 3.19
N LEU A 127 -10.40 -12.89 2.88
CA LEU A 127 -10.31 -13.67 1.65
C LEU A 127 -11.06 -15.00 1.73
N ASP A 128 -11.44 -15.48 2.91
CA ASP A 128 -12.22 -16.71 3.07
C ASP A 128 -13.62 -16.59 2.43
N ALA A 129 -14.14 -15.36 2.34
CA ALA A 129 -15.38 -15.08 1.62
C ALA A 129 -15.26 -15.23 0.09
N ILE A 130 -14.03 -15.09 -0.45
CA ILE A 130 -13.72 -15.16 -1.88
C ILE A 130 -13.27 -16.56 -2.27
N TYR A 131 -12.35 -17.14 -1.48
CA TYR A 131 -11.80 -18.47 -1.69
C TYR A 131 -12.69 -19.51 -0.98
N LYS A 132 -13.58 -20.13 -1.72
CA LYS A 132 -14.46 -21.17 -1.20
C LYS A 132 -13.67 -22.47 -1.02
N HIS A 133 -13.01 -22.63 0.11
CA HIS A 133 -12.17 -23.81 0.41
C HIS A 133 -12.90 -25.14 0.19
N ALA A 134 -14.16 -25.21 0.59
CA ALA A 134 -14.99 -26.42 0.42
C ALA A 134 -15.27 -26.80 -1.05
N SER A 135 -14.99 -25.94 -2.01
CA SER A 135 -15.18 -26.23 -3.44
C SER A 135 -14.05 -27.10 -4.02
N PHE A 136 -12.99 -27.34 -3.28
CA PHE A 136 -11.83 -28.11 -3.70
C PHE A 136 -11.67 -29.36 -2.85
N ALA A 137 -12.47 -30.39 -3.12
CA ALA A 137 -12.57 -31.58 -2.28
C ALA A 137 -11.25 -32.33 -2.03
N ASN A 138 -10.28 -32.22 -2.95
CA ASN A 138 -8.99 -32.92 -2.89
C ASN A 138 -7.80 -32.00 -2.68
N VAL A 139 -8.04 -30.70 -2.45
CA VAL A 139 -6.97 -29.68 -2.31
C VAL A 139 -7.31 -28.79 -1.13
N GLU A 140 -6.45 -28.77 -0.13
CA GLU A 140 -6.55 -27.84 0.98
C GLU A 140 -5.71 -26.59 0.73
N LEU A 141 -6.36 -25.43 0.68
CA LEU A 141 -5.68 -24.15 0.57
C LEU A 141 -5.36 -23.63 1.97
N HIS A 142 -4.14 -23.83 2.43
CA HIS A 142 -3.73 -23.45 3.79
C HIS A 142 -2.84 -22.20 3.86
N THR A 143 -2.30 -21.74 2.74
CA THR A 143 -1.39 -20.59 2.70
C THR A 143 -1.59 -19.79 1.42
N LEU A 144 -1.62 -18.48 1.56
CA LEU A 144 -1.56 -17.53 0.45
C LEU A 144 -0.42 -16.55 0.71
N THR A 145 0.48 -16.40 -0.24
CA THR A 145 1.57 -15.42 -0.15
C THR A 145 1.27 -14.22 -1.03
N THR A 146 1.40 -13.04 -0.47
CA THR A 146 1.25 -11.78 -1.21
C THR A 146 2.59 -11.03 -1.22
N GLY A 147 2.87 -10.37 -2.31
CA GLY A 147 4.08 -9.58 -2.45
C GLY A 147 4.00 -8.61 -3.61
N SER A 148 4.90 -7.66 -3.63
CA SER A 148 5.12 -6.79 -4.77
C SER A 148 6.59 -6.38 -4.86
N ARG A 149 7.05 -6.10 -6.08
CA ARG A 149 8.37 -5.52 -6.29
C ARG A 149 8.38 -4.12 -5.68
N GLN A 150 9.31 -3.89 -4.75
CA GLN A 150 9.49 -2.58 -4.14
C GLN A 150 10.40 -1.72 -5.01
N ARG A 151 10.15 -0.42 -4.99
CA ARG A 151 11.00 0.59 -5.60
C ARG A 151 12.05 1.06 -4.58
N PRO A 152 13.11 1.76 -5.03
CA PRO A 152 14.05 2.39 -4.13
C PRO A 152 13.34 3.22 -3.05
N GLY A 153 13.64 2.94 -1.78
CA GLY A 153 12.98 3.55 -0.63
C GLY A 153 11.52 3.14 -0.39
N GLY A 154 11.02 2.12 -1.09
CA GLY A 154 9.64 1.63 -0.92
C GLY A 154 9.49 0.64 0.23
N MET A 155 8.37 0.75 0.95
CA MET A 155 7.93 -0.19 1.97
C MET A 155 6.42 -0.40 1.84
N LEU A 156 5.98 -1.66 1.84
CA LEU A 156 4.56 -2.03 1.68
C LEU A 156 4.19 -3.16 2.62
N LEU A 157 3.14 -2.93 3.41
CA LEU A 157 2.53 -3.92 4.28
C LEU A 157 1.28 -4.49 3.62
N PHE A 158 1.20 -5.80 3.51
CA PHE A 158 -0.01 -6.53 3.18
C PHE A 158 -0.65 -7.09 4.45
N GLY A 159 -1.98 -7.04 4.52
CA GLY A 159 -2.76 -7.64 5.59
C GLY A 159 -4.05 -8.24 5.06
N TYR A 160 -4.38 -9.47 5.46
CA TYR A 160 -5.60 -10.16 5.05
C TYR A 160 -5.92 -11.32 5.99
N THR A 161 -7.17 -11.73 6.01
CA THR A 161 -7.59 -12.98 6.66
C THR A 161 -7.69 -14.08 5.61
N PHE A 162 -7.10 -15.24 5.88
CA PHE A 162 -7.15 -16.40 5.03
C PHE A 162 -7.03 -17.69 5.87
N ALA A 163 -7.87 -18.67 5.59
CA ALA A 163 -7.99 -19.90 6.39
C ALA A 163 -8.20 -19.62 7.89
N GLY A 164 -9.07 -18.64 8.20
CA GLY A 164 -9.40 -18.23 9.56
C GLY A 164 -8.27 -17.55 10.34
N LYS A 165 -7.16 -17.18 9.69
CA LYS A 165 -5.97 -16.58 10.32
C LYS A 165 -5.67 -15.21 9.73
N LEU A 166 -5.15 -14.30 10.55
CA LEU A 166 -4.58 -13.04 10.10
C LEU A 166 -3.19 -13.29 9.52
N TRP A 167 -3.00 -12.87 8.28
CA TRP A 167 -1.73 -12.90 7.57
C TRP A 167 -1.22 -11.49 7.37
N VAL A 168 0.02 -11.26 7.72
CA VAL A 168 0.69 -9.97 7.55
C VAL A 168 2.03 -10.20 6.87
N SER A 169 2.35 -9.44 5.85
CA SER A 169 3.66 -9.49 5.19
C SER A 169 4.19 -8.10 4.89
N LEU A 170 5.49 -7.91 5.09
CA LEU A 170 6.17 -6.65 4.85
C LEU A 170 7.18 -6.83 3.71
N GLY A 171 6.93 -6.13 2.60
CA GLY A 171 7.88 -5.99 1.51
C GLY A 171 8.62 -4.65 1.61
N TYR A 172 9.92 -4.65 1.45
CA TYR A 172 10.72 -3.41 1.48
C TYR A 172 11.91 -3.47 0.52
N ASP A 173 12.41 -2.30 0.15
CA ASP A 173 13.63 -2.16 -0.63
C ASP A 173 14.86 -2.45 0.25
N LYS A 174 15.48 -3.59 0.01
CA LYS A 174 16.65 -4.04 0.78
C LYS A 174 17.86 -3.09 0.66
N ASN A 175 17.96 -2.37 -0.45
CA ASN A 175 19.10 -1.47 -0.70
C ASN A 175 18.84 -0.06 -0.15
N GLY A 176 17.59 0.30 0.13
CA GLY A 176 17.18 1.62 0.60
C GLY A 176 16.97 1.71 2.12
N PHE A 177 17.00 0.58 2.83
CA PHE A 177 16.78 0.55 4.29
C PHE A 177 17.85 -0.24 5.02
N ASP A 178 18.23 0.23 6.20
CA ASP A 178 19.00 -0.56 7.15
C ASP A 178 18.15 -1.76 7.64
N GLN A 179 18.67 -2.97 7.46
CA GLN A 179 17.97 -4.20 7.78
C GLN A 179 17.65 -4.33 9.27
N ASN A 180 18.52 -3.85 10.16
CA ASN A 180 18.30 -3.91 11.61
C ASN A 180 17.14 -3.00 12.01
N VAL A 181 17.04 -1.82 11.38
CA VAL A 181 15.91 -0.89 11.60
C VAL A 181 14.60 -1.50 11.14
N VAL A 182 14.59 -2.12 9.95
CA VAL A 182 13.39 -2.80 9.44
C VAL A 182 13.01 -3.99 10.32
N GLN A 183 13.98 -4.80 10.75
CA GLN A 183 13.73 -5.92 11.64
C GLN A 183 13.14 -5.47 12.98
N LYS A 184 13.70 -4.41 13.58
CA LYS A 184 13.16 -3.84 14.81
C LYS A 184 11.73 -3.30 14.63
N PHE A 185 11.49 -2.60 13.53
CA PHE A 185 10.15 -2.13 13.17
C PHE A 185 9.18 -3.31 13.04
N TRP A 186 9.58 -4.38 12.34
CA TRP A 186 8.76 -5.56 12.15
C TRP A 186 8.43 -6.26 13.46
N CYS A 187 9.42 -6.50 14.33
CA CYS A 187 9.20 -7.07 15.65
C CYS A 187 8.22 -6.23 16.49
N ASN A 188 8.36 -4.90 16.46
CA ASN A 188 7.42 -4.02 17.16
C ASN A 188 6.00 -4.10 16.59
N CYS A 189 5.84 -4.26 15.26
CA CYS A 189 4.53 -4.48 14.65
C CYS A 189 3.88 -5.79 15.11
N LEU A 190 4.65 -6.87 15.17
CA LEU A 190 4.14 -8.17 15.65
C LEU A 190 3.77 -8.09 17.13
N SER A 191 4.62 -7.50 17.97
CA SER A 191 4.28 -7.29 19.39
C SER A 191 3.03 -6.46 19.60
N ALA A 192 2.82 -5.44 18.76
CA ALA A 192 1.60 -4.63 18.82
C ALA A 192 0.34 -5.41 18.41
N ILE A 193 0.47 -6.37 17.48
CA ILE A 193 -0.64 -7.27 17.14
C ILE A 193 -1.01 -8.13 18.36
N ASP A 194 -0.03 -8.72 19.02
CA ASP A 194 -0.24 -9.56 20.19
C ASP A 194 -0.78 -8.77 21.40
N GLU A 195 -0.43 -7.48 21.52
CA GLU A 195 -0.85 -6.61 22.63
C GLU A 195 -2.26 -6.04 22.45
N PHE A 196 -2.66 -5.70 21.20
CA PHE A 196 -3.86 -4.91 20.93
C PHE A 196 -4.96 -5.64 20.15
N LEU A 197 -4.70 -6.81 19.59
CA LEU A 197 -5.66 -7.61 18.80
C LEU A 197 -5.88 -8.99 19.39
#